data_c166417527d6f5cc1920a0df293eff22
#
_entry.id   c166417527d6f5cc1920a0df293eff22
#
_cell.length_a   1.000
_cell.length_b   1.000
_cell.length_c   1.000
_cell.angle_alpha   90.00
_cell.angle_beta   90.00
_cell.angle_gamma   90.00
#
_symmetry.space_group_name_H-M   'P 1'
#
loop_
_entity.id
_entity.type
_entity.pdbx_description
1 polymer ?
#
loop_
_entity_poly.entity_id
_entity_poly.type
_entity_poly.pdbx_seq_one_letter_code
_entity_poly.pdbx_strand_id
1 'polypeptide(L)'
;DGKHEILKEIAKVFPPETITTKTVAYYTDDEGNKYRIKSDAPSSIRPRLQAGPLKTKQVPFNPNSRQQIAEAFIDKYGWKPKELSPTGKPRVDEDILKVLKYPEAKLISEYMMICKRIGQVAEGANAWLKLAKQSRIYGRINHNGALSGRCTHNTPNMSQVPAVRAEYGEECRSVFTVKKGYKMV
;
A
#
# COMPACT_ATOMS: atom_id res chain seq x y z
N ASP A 1 -2.02 -17.15 -0.99
CA ASP A 1 -0.74 -17.59 -0.40
C ASP A 1 0.45 -16.80 -0.94
N GLY A 2 0.61 -16.58 -2.25
CA GLY A 2 1.75 -15.88 -2.85
C GLY A 2 2.01 -14.47 -2.29
N LYS A 3 0.97 -13.67 -2.01
CA LYS A 3 1.13 -12.35 -1.37
C LYS A 3 1.86 -12.41 -0.03
N HIS A 4 1.57 -13.42 0.81
CA HIS A 4 2.19 -13.60 2.12
C HIS A 4 3.64 -14.08 2.02
N GLU A 5 3.94 -14.89 1.03
CA GLU A 5 5.32 -15.36 0.79
C GLU A 5 6.22 -14.21 0.37
N ILE A 6 5.79 -13.40 -0.59
CA ILE A 6 6.53 -12.22 -1.03
C ILE A 6 6.68 -11.20 0.11
N LEU A 7 5.67 -11.01 0.95
CA LEU A 7 5.79 -10.14 2.14
C LEU A 7 6.86 -10.64 3.12
N LYS A 8 6.98 -11.95 3.32
CA LYS A 8 8.03 -12.53 4.16
C LYS A 8 9.42 -12.31 3.57
N GLU A 9 9.56 -12.40 2.26
CA GLU A 9 10.83 -12.11 1.58
C GLU A 9 11.17 -10.63 1.67
N ILE A 10 10.22 -9.75 1.44
CA ILE A 10 10.39 -8.30 1.59
C ILE A 10 10.82 -7.96 3.02
N ALA A 11 10.19 -8.56 4.04
CA ALA A 11 10.54 -8.32 5.44
C ALA A 11 11.95 -8.80 5.83
N LYS A 12 12.49 -9.81 5.13
CA LYS A 12 13.89 -10.23 5.32
C LYS A 12 14.88 -9.20 4.76
N VAL A 13 14.52 -8.56 3.67
CA VAL A 13 15.38 -7.59 2.97
C VAL A 13 15.28 -6.19 3.59
N PHE A 14 14.09 -5.82 4.04
CA PHE A 14 13.78 -4.55 4.70
C PHE A 14 13.25 -4.83 6.12
N PRO A 15 14.15 -5.00 7.10
CA PRO A 15 13.73 -5.23 8.49
C PRO A 15 13.00 -4.01 9.05
N PRO A 16 12.18 -4.19 10.10
CA PRO A 16 11.49 -3.09 10.76
C PRO A 16 12.46 -2.01 11.24
N GLU A 17 12.13 -0.78 10.96
CA GLU A 17 12.92 0.38 11.36
C GLU A 17 12.47 0.89 12.72
N THR A 18 13.44 1.21 13.60
CA THR A 18 13.15 1.79 14.90
C THR A 18 13.10 3.29 14.79
N ILE A 19 11.91 3.87 14.80
CA ILE A 19 11.73 5.32 14.79
C ILE A 19 11.47 5.85 16.20
N THR A 20 12.08 6.98 16.51
CA THR A 20 11.85 7.72 17.76
C THR A 20 10.63 8.63 17.57
N THR A 21 9.63 8.47 18.43
CA THR A 21 8.42 9.30 18.40
C THR A 21 8.66 10.65 19.08
N LYS A 22 7.76 11.60 18.86
CA LYS A 22 7.76 12.88 19.60
C LYS A 22 7.23 12.76 21.03
N THR A 23 6.76 11.58 21.43
CA THR A 23 6.13 11.35 22.74
C THR A 23 7.15 10.81 23.74
N VAL A 24 7.20 11.38 24.92
CA VAL A 24 8.03 10.92 26.03
C VAL A 24 7.55 9.57 26.55
N ALA A 25 8.48 8.67 26.87
CA ALA A 25 8.15 7.33 27.36
C ALA A 25 7.54 7.38 28.77
N TYR A 26 8.11 8.21 29.65
CA TYR A 26 7.65 8.45 31.01
C TYR A 26 8.19 9.77 31.52
N TYR A 27 7.65 10.25 32.63
CA TYR A 27 8.16 11.37 33.38
C TYR A 27 8.69 10.85 34.71
N THR A 28 9.72 11.49 35.28
CA THR A 28 10.33 11.10 36.56
C THR A 28 10.27 12.28 37.54
N ASP A 29 9.98 12.01 38.79
CA ASP A 29 10.10 12.98 39.87
C ASP A 29 11.50 12.95 40.52
N ASP A 30 11.71 13.80 41.50
CA ASP A 30 12.99 13.94 42.23
C ASP A 30 13.33 12.69 43.06
N GLU A 31 12.35 11.84 43.37
CA GLU A 31 12.51 10.56 44.07
C GLU A 31 12.73 9.37 43.15
N GLY A 32 12.66 9.57 41.83
CA GLY A 32 12.88 8.52 40.83
C GLY A 32 11.61 7.74 40.45
N ASN A 33 10.41 8.14 40.92
CA ASN A 33 9.16 7.52 40.54
C ASN A 33 8.83 7.87 39.09
N LYS A 34 8.31 6.88 38.33
CA LYS A 34 7.99 7.03 36.92
C LYS A 34 6.49 7.13 36.65
N TYR A 35 6.10 8.15 35.93
CA TYR A 35 4.71 8.43 35.53
C TYR A 35 4.56 8.34 34.01
N ARG A 36 3.56 7.62 33.54
CA ARG A 36 3.32 7.46 32.10
C ARG A 36 2.94 8.77 31.41
N ILE A 37 2.10 9.56 32.08
CA ILE A 37 1.70 10.91 31.65
C ILE A 37 1.78 11.84 32.86
N LYS A 38 1.92 13.14 32.64
CA LYS A 38 2.05 14.12 33.73
C LYS A 38 0.84 14.15 34.69
N SER A 39 -0.36 13.82 34.17
CA SER A 39 -1.59 13.78 34.97
C SER A 39 -1.64 12.65 35.98
N ASP A 40 -0.85 11.59 35.82
CA ASP A 40 -0.80 10.45 36.74
C ASP A 40 -0.06 10.81 38.04
N ALA A 41 0.77 11.86 38.00
CA ALA A 41 1.49 12.36 39.14
C ALA A 41 0.61 13.27 40.01
N PRO A 42 0.82 13.30 41.36
CA PRO A 42 0.19 14.26 42.23
C PRO A 42 0.38 15.71 41.80
N SER A 43 -0.61 16.55 41.97
CA SER A 43 -0.60 17.94 41.47
C SER A 43 0.58 18.75 42.02
N SER A 44 1.04 18.44 43.24
CA SER A 44 2.16 19.13 43.92
C SER A 44 3.52 18.94 43.21
N ILE A 45 3.72 17.79 42.54
CA ILE A 45 5.01 17.44 41.92
C ILE A 45 5.00 17.60 40.39
N ARG A 46 3.82 17.75 39.74
CA ARG A 46 3.71 17.91 38.28
C ARG A 46 4.63 18.96 37.68
N PRO A 47 4.84 20.15 38.27
CA PRO A 47 5.73 21.16 37.73
C PRO A 47 7.22 20.77 37.75
N ARG A 48 7.60 19.83 38.62
CA ARG A 48 9.00 19.37 38.77
C ARG A 48 9.32 18.10 37.98
N LEU A 49 8.35 17.53 37.30
CA LEU A 49 8.56 16.30 36.53
C LEU A 49 9.53 16.52 35.37
N GLN A 50 10.56 15.72 35.34
CA GLN A 50 11.53 15.66 34.25
C GLN A 50 11.06 14.70 33.17
N ALA A 51 11.22 15.09 31.91
CA ALA A 51 10.90 14.25 30.77
C ALA A 51 11.97 13.15 30.60
N GLY A 52 11.55 11.90 30.60
CA GLY A 52 12.41 10.76 30.25
C GLY A 52 12.69 10.66 28.75
N PRO A 53 13.24 9.54 28.29
CA PRO A 53 13.53 9.32 26.88
C PRO A 53 12.26 9.31 26.02
N LEU A 54 12.40 9.64 24.74
CA LEU A 54 11.32 9.54 23.77
C LEU A 54 10.97 8.07 23.51
N LYS A 55 9.70 7.80 23.29
CA LYS A 55 9.25 6.44 22.93
C LYS A 55 9.84 6.05 21.57
N THR A 56 10.34 4.85 21.50
CA THR A 56 10.69 4.21 20.25
C THR A 56 9.58 3.29 19.77
N LYS A 57 9.35 3.24 18.47
CA LYS A 57 8.38 2.34 17.84
C LYS A 57 9.06 1.64 16.68
N GLN A 58 8.91 0.33 16.61
CA GLN A 58 9.28 -0.41 15.42
C GLN A 58 8.19 -0.26 14.37
N VAL A 59 8.56 0.22 13.20
CA VAL A 59 7.67 0.37 12.05
C VAL A 59 8.12 -0.62 10.99
N PRO A 60 7.27 -1.60 10.65
CA PRO A 60 7.58 -2.53 9.58
C PRO A 60 7.58 -1.79 8.24
N PHE A 61 8.46 -2.21 7.34
CA PHE A 61 8.46 -1.73 5.97
C PHE A 61 7.13 -2.05 5.29
N ASN A 62 6.52 -1.03 4.69
CA ASN A 62 5.27 -1.17 3.96
C ASN A 62 5.52 -1.08 2.45
N PRO A 63 5.49 -2.18 1.71
CA PRO A 63 5.73 -2.19 0.27
C PRO A 63 4.62 -1.52 -0.57
N ASN A 64 3.54 -1.05 0.04
CA ASN A 64 2.55 -0.18 -0.60
C ASN A 64 2.86 1.31 -0.39
N SER A 65 3.80 1.66 0.48
CA SER A 65 4.21 3.04 0.73
C SER A 65 5.30 3.47 -0.25
N ARG A 66 4.92 4.21 -1.28
CA ARG A 66 5.86 4.76 -2.27
C ARG A 66 6.97 5.59 -1.64
N GLN A 67 6.67 6.27 -0.54
CA GLN A 67 7.65 7.05 0.19
C GLN A 67 8.69 6.16 0.86
N GLN A 68 8.27 5.11 1.60
CA GLN A 68 9.21 4.18 2.24
C GLN A 68 10.06 3.41 1.22
N ILE A 69 9.47 3.06 0.07
CA ILE A 69 10.21 2.42 -1.04
C ILE A 69 11.31 3.37 -1.55
N ALA A 70 10.96 4.63 -1.77
CA ALA A 70 11.94 5.63 -2.24
C ALA A 70 13.07 5.84 -1.22
N GLU A 71 12.73 6.04 0.04
CA GLU A 71 13.67 6.21 1.14
C GLU A 71 14.61 5.00 1.25
N ALA A 72 14.06 3.78 1.24
CA ALA A 72 14.83 2.55 1.30
C ALA A 72 15.81 2.38 0.12
N PHE A 73 15.42 2.76 -1.10
CA PHE A 73 16.31 2.71 -2.25
C PHE A 73 17.35 3.83 -2.26
N ILE A 74 17.03 5.01 -1.75
CA ILE A 74 17.98 6.09 -1.57
C ILE A 74 19.05 5.68 -0.55
N ASP A 75 18.63 5.16 0.60
CA ASP A 75 19.53 4.80 1.70
C ASP A 75 20.39 3.58 1.34
N LYS A 76 19.81 2.54 0.75
CA LYS A 76 20.51 1.30 0.46
C LYS A 76 21.41 1.37 -0.79
N TYR A 77 20.95 2.09 -1.83
CA TYR A 77 21.62 2.11 -3.14
C TYR A 77 22.06 3.49 -3.62
N GLY A 78 21.80 4.55 -2.86
CA GLY A 78 22.04 5.92 -3.31
C GLY A 78 21.18 6.29 -4.53
N TRP A 79 20.00 5.69 -4.67
CA TRP A 79 19.13 5.96 -5.80
C TRP A 79 18.76 7.44 -5.89
N LYS A 80 18.90 8.00 -7.08
CA LYS A 80 18.49 9.38 -7.37
C LYS A 80 17.23 9.37 -8.21
N PRO A 81 16.06 9.74 -7.65
CA PRO A 81 14.81 9.77 -8.39
C PRO A 81 14.89 10.83 -9.51
N LYS A 82 14.59 10.42 -10.74
CA LYS A 82 14.54 11.30 -11.91
C LYS A 82 13.25 12.11 -11.99
N GLU A 83 12.16 11.54 -11.47
CA GLU A 83 10.84 12.15 -11.53
C GLU A 83 10.32 12.39 -10.13
N LEU A 84 9.75 13.57 -9.92
CA LEU A 84 9.07 13.96 -8.69
C LEU A 84 7.56 14.05 -8.96
N SER A 85 6.78 13.75 -7.95
CA SER A 85 5.33 14.00 -7.97
C SER A 85 5.05 15.52 -7.89
N PRO A 86 3.84 15.98 -8.23
CA PRO A 86 3.47 17.39 -8.06
C PRO A 86 3.66 17.92 -6.62
N THR A 87 3.74 17.02 -5.65
CA THR A 87 4.01 17.35 -4.24
C THR A 87 5.49 17.35 -3.86
N GLY A 88 6.41 17.26 -4.85
CA GLY A 88 7.84 17.25 -4.63
C GLY A 88 8.43 15.94 -4.08
N LYS A 89 7.63 14.88 -3.94
CA LYS A 89 8.10 13.57 -3.46
C LYS A 89 8.59 12.72 -4.63
N PRO A 90 9.57 11.81 -4.40
CA PRO A 90 10.01 10.86 -5.41
C PRO A 90 8.83 10.06 -5.98
N ARG A 91 8.76 10.02 -7.32
CA ARG A 91 7.80 9.15 -7.98
C ARG A 91 8.31 7.72 -7.97
N VAL A 92 7.49 6.82 -7.46
CA VAL A 92 7.72 5.36 -7.48
C VAL A 92 6.47 4.72 -8.02
N ASP A 93 6.57 4.17 -9.21
CA ASP A 93 5.52 3.38 -9.83
C ASP A 93 6.10 2.09 -10.43
N GLU A 94 5.22 1.26 -10.94
CA GLU A 94 5.58 -0.05 -11.48
C GLU A 94 6.60 0.06 -12.64
N ASP A 95 6.48 1.10 -13.48
CA ASP A 95 7.35 1.31 -14.63
C ASP A 95 8.76 1.70 -14.19
N ILE A 96 8.88 2.55 -13.16
CA ILE A 96 10.16 2.93 -12.57
C ILE A 96 10.81 1.72 -11.90
N LEU A 97 10.05 0.93 -11.13
CA LEU A 97 10.58 -0.26 -10.46
C LEU A 97 11.10 -1.31 -11.45
N LYS A 98 10.46 -1.47 -12.62
CA LYS A 98 10.92 -2.39 -13.69
C LYS A 98 12.24 -1.96 -14.31
N VAL A 99 12.53 -0.68 -14.36
CA VAL A 99 13.78 -0.14 -14.94
C VAL A 99 14.94 -0.22 -13.95
N LEU A 100 14.64 -0.26 -12.64
CA LEU A 100 15.65 -0.37 -11.61
C LEU A 100 16.28 -1.77 -11.60
N LYS A 101 17.60 -1.82 -11.67
CA LYS A 101 18.38 -3.08 -11.69
C LYS A 101 18.58 -3.71 -10.29
N TYR A 102 17.84 -3.24 -9.29
CA TYR A 102 17.93 -3.78 -7.93
C TYR A 102 17.04 -5.02 -7.79
N PRO A 103 17.52 -6.11 -7.20
CA PRO A 103 16.74 -7.34 -7.05
C PRO A 103 15.45 -7.12 -6.25
N GLU A 104 15.49 -6.25 -5.25
CA GLU A 104 14.33 -5.91 -4.44
C GLU A 104 13.28 -5.09 -5.18
N ALA A 105 13.67 -4.32 -6.20
CA ALA A 105 12.73 -3.58 -7.03
C ALA A 105 11.78 -4.52 -7.78
N LYS A 106 12.30 -5.66 -8.27
CA LYS A 106 11.49 -6.70 -8.90
C LYS A 106 10.49 -7.31 -7.91
N LEU A 107 10.96 -7.64 -6.70
CA LEU A 107 10.13 -8.24 -5.64
C LEU A 107 8.99 -7.28 -5.21
N ILE A 108 9.30 -6.00 -5.04
CA ILE A 108 8.29 -4.98 -4.71
C ILE A 108 7.30 -4.79 -5.87
N SER A 109 7.78 -4.77 -7.13
CA SER A 109 6.93 -4.65 -8.32
C SER A 109 5.93 -5.81 -8.41
N GLU A 110 6.40 -7.04 -8.18
CA GLU A 110 5.56 -8.24 -8.15
C GLU A 110 4.51 -8.17 -7.05
N TYR A 111 4.91 -7.76 -5.83
CA TYR A 111 3.98 -7.55 -4.73
C TYR A 111 2.90 -6.51 -5.07
N MET A 112 3.29 -5.36 -5.63
CA MET A 112 2.36 -4.31 -6.02
C MET A 112 1.37 -4.79 -7.09
N MET A 113 1.85 -5.61 -8.06
CA MET A 113 0.99 -6.20 -9.08
C MET A 113 -0.04 -7.14 -8.47
N ILE A 114 0.38 -8.04 -7.59
CA ILE A 114 -0.54 -8.96 -6.90
C ILE A 114 -1.57 -8.18 -6.08
N CYS A 115 -1.15 -7.17 -5.32
CA CYS A 115 -2.06 -6.32 -4.56
C CYS A 115 -3.07 -5.60 -5.46
N LYS A 116 -2.64 -5.11 -6.61
CA LYS A 116 -3.51 -4.48 -7.61
C LYS A 116 -4.56 -5.46 -8.13
N ARG A 117 -4.18 -6.71 -8.44
CA ARG A 117 -5.12 -7.74 -8.91
C ARG A 117 -6.10 -8.16 -7.81
N ILE A 118 -5.62 -8.40 -6.61
CA ILE A 118 -6.49 -8.73 -5.46
C ILE A 118 -7.44 -7.57 -5.17
N GLY A 119 -6.96 -6.33 -5.21
CA GLY A 119 -7.80 -5.14 -5.06
C GLY A 119 -8.91 -5.04 -6.12
N GLN A 120 -8.60 -5.39 -7.36
CA GLN A 120 -9.55 -5.39 -8.47
C GLN A 120 -10.60 -6.50 -8.33
N VAL A 121 -10.19 -7.70 -7.92
CA VAL A 121 -11.06 -8.88 -7.85
C VAL A 121 -11.86 -8.94 -6.55
N ALA A 122 -11.22 -8.72 -5.39
CA ALA A 122 -11.79 -9.08 -4.08
C ALA A 122 -11.80 -7.96 -3.03
N GLU A 123 -10.70 -7.21 -2.85
CA GLU A 123 -10.52 -6.36 -1.66
C GLU A 123 -10.91 -4.88 -1.89
N GLY A 124 -10.80 -4.35 -3.09
CA GLY A 124 -11.09 -2.95 -3.40
C GLY A 124 -12.56 -2.56 -3.16
N ALA A 125 -12.83 -1.27 -3.02
CA ALA A 125 -14.20 -0.76 -2.86
C ALA A 125 -15.12 -1.15 -4.03
N ASN A 126 -14.56 -1.14 -5.26
CA ASN A 126 -15.24 -1.53 -6.50
C ASN A 126 -14.78 -2.91 -7.00
N ALA A 127 -14.37 -3.79 -6.09
CA ALA A 127 -13.95 -5.14 -6.45
C ALA A 127 -15.10 -5.95 -7.07
N TRP A 128 -14.77 -6.75 -8.06
CA TRP A 128 -15.77 -7.52 -8.81
C TRP A 128 -16.62 -8.41 -7.93
N LEU A 129 -16.00 -9.12 -6.97
CA LEU A 129 -16.72 -10.00 -6.05
C LEU A 129 -17.68 -9.25 -5.12
N LYS A 130 -17.33 -8.02 -4.71
CA LYS A 130 -18.19 -7.19 -3.85
C LYS A 130 -19.40 -6.64 -4.60
N LEU A 131 -19.24 -6.36 -5.90
CA LEU A 131 -20.29 -5.78 -6.73
C LEU A 131 -21.10 -6.83 -7.48
N ALA A 132 -20.70 -8.09 -7.41
CA ALA A 132 -21.45 -9.19 -8.01
C ALA A 132 -22.78 -9.38 -7.27
N LYS A 133 -23.89 -9.37 -8.02
CA LYS A 133 -25.25 -9.66 -7.55
C LYS A 133 -25.80 -10.83 -8.36
N GLN A 134 -26.26 -11.89 -7.69
CA GLN A 134 -26.81 -13.09 -8.35
C GLN A 134 -25.86 -13.62 -9.45
N SER A 135 -24.58 -13.72 -9.15
CA SER A 135 -23.52 -14.13 -10.09
C SER A 135 -23.39 -13.25 -11.34
N ARG A 136 -23.77 -12.00 -11.26
CA ARG A 136 -23.64 -11.01 -12.35
C ARG A 136 -23.00 -9.71 -11.85
N ILE A 137 -22.25 -9.08 -12.72
CA ILE A 137 -21.67 -7.76 -12.50
C ILE A 137 -22.38 -6.75 -13.41
N TYR A 138 -22.89 -5.69 -12.81
CA TYR A 138 -23.57 -4.60 -13.50
C TYR A 138 -22.66 -3.36 -13.47
N GLY A 139 -21.82 -3.22 -14.50
CA GLY A 139 -21.00 -2.02 -14.68
C GLY A 139 -21.83 -0.82 -15.13
N ARG A 140 -21.46 0.35 -14.70
CA ARG A 140 -22.07 1.60 -15.16
C ARG A 140 -21.23 2.20 -16.27
N ILE A 141 -21.89 2.55 -17.38
CA ILE A 141 -21.27 3.18 -18.55
C ILE A 141 -21.84 4.60 -18.68
N ASN A 142 -20.93 5.59 -18.74
CA ASN A 142 -21.28 6.95 -19.13
C ASN A 142 -20.79 7.18 -20.56
N HIS A 143 -21.71 7.29 -21.48
CA HIS A 143 -21.42 7.42 -22.92
C HIS A 143 -20.74 8.74 -23.30
N ASN A 144 -20.84 9.76 -22.44
CA ASN A 144 -20.22 11.09 -22.64
C ASN A 144 -19.30 11.45 -21.47
N GLY A 145 -18.56 10.49 -20.93
CA GLY A 145 -17.80 10.67 -19.69
C GLY A 145 -16.41 11.28 -19.86
N ALA A 146 -15.87 11.31 -21.08
CA ALA A 146 -14.54 11.83 -21.34
C ALA A 146 -14.55 12.98 -22.36
N LEU A 147 -13.66 13.96 -22.18
CA LEU A 147 -13.48 15.08 -23.11
C LEU A 147 -13.15 14.64 -24.55
N SER A 148 -12.57 13.46 -24.71
CA SER A 148 -12.26 12.84 -26.00
C SER A 148 -13.46 12.19 -26.69
N GLY A 149 -14.68 12.29 -26.15
CA GLY A 149 -15.88 11.63 -26.66
C GLY A 149 -15.96 10.12 -26.38
N ARG A 150 -15.02 9.57 -25.60
CA ARG A 150 -15.06 8.15 -25.20
C ARG A 150 -16.03 7.92 -24.06
N CYS A 151 -16.62 6.74 -24.04
CA CYS A 151 -17.35 6.26 -22.86
C CYS A 151 -16.42 6.07 -21.68
N THR A 152 -16.89 6.35 -20.48
CA THR A 152 -16.23 5.97 -19.24
C THR A 152 -16.99 4.85 -18.55
N HIS A 153 -16.25 3.96 -17.90
CA HIS A 153 -16.81 2.81 -17.18
C HIS A 153 -16.52 2.95 -15.69
N ASN A 154 -17.51 2.66 -14.86
CA ASN A 154 -17.32 2.67 -13.40
C ASN A 154 -18.23 1.65 -12.71
N THR A 155 -17.93 1.35 -11.47
CA THR A 155 -18.72 0.58 -10.51
C THR A 155 -19.18 -0.81 -11.01
N PRO A 156 -18.25 -1.71 -11.39
CA PRO A 156 -16.80 -1.57 -11.56
C PRO A 156 -16.41 -1.09 -12.95
N ASN A 157 -15.15 -0.66 -13.12
CA ASN A 157 -14.63 -0.36 -14.44
C ASN A 157 -14.25 -1.65 -15.19
N MET A 158 -15.15 -2.18 -15.97
CA MET A 158 -14.97 -3.42 -16.73
C MET A 158 -14.02 -3.28 -17.92
N SER A 159 -13.74 -2.06 -18.39
CA SER A 159 -12.76 -1.84 -19.47
C SER A 159 -11.31 -2.03 -19.00
N GLN A 160 -11.08 -2.09 -17.69
CA GLN A 160 -9.75 -2.32 -17.08
C GLN A 160 -9.46 -3.80 -16.76
N VAL A 161 -10.29 -4.74 -17.22
CA VAL A 161 -9.96 -6.16 -17.12
C VAL A 161 -8.67 -6.42 -17.88
N PRO A 162 -7.65 -7.03 -17.26
CA PRO A 162 -6.35 -7.23 -17.89
C PRO A 162 -6.47 -8.00 -19.21
N ALA A 163 -5.62 -7.69 -20.18
CA ALA A 163 -5.52 -8.49 -21.41
C ALA A 163 -5.00 -9.90 -21.07
N VAL A 164 -5.35 -10.91 -21.87
CA VAL A 164 -4.91 -12.30 -21.65
C VAL A 164 -3.39 -12.41 -21.51
N ARG A 165 -2.63 -11.64 -22.29
CA ARG A 165 -1.16 -11.63 -22.25
C ARG A 165 -0.56 -10.83 -21.10
N ALA A 166 -1.38 -10.11 -20.33
CA ALA A 166 -0.92 -9.39 -19.16
C ALA A 166 -0.75 -10.37 -17.99
N GLU A 167 0.11 -10.00 -17.05
CA GLU A 167 0.32 -10.75 -15.82
C GLU A 167 -1.00 -10.93 -15.06
N TYR A 168 -1.33 -12.18 -14.72
CA TYR A 168 -2.63 -12.61 -14.17
C TYR A 168 -3.85 -12.26 -15.06
N GLY A 169 -3.64 -12.05 -16.36
CA GLY A 169 -4.70 -11.65 -17.27
C GLY A 169 -5.68 -12.78 -17.58
N GLU A 170 -5.17 -13.99 -17.77
CA GLU A 170 -5.96 -15.18 -18.03
C GLU A 170 -6.84 -15.52 -16.82
N GLU A 171 -6.27 -15.53 -15.62
CA GLU A 171 -6.97 -15.79 -14.37
C GLU A 171 -8.07 -14.74 -14.10
N CYS A 172 -7.76 -13.46 -14.33
CA CYS A 172 -8.74 -12.38 -14.19
C CYS A 172 -9.91 -12.53 -15.17
N ARG A 173 -9.65 -13.02 -16.38
CA ARG A 173 -10.69 -13.23 -17.40
C ARG A 173 -11.48 -14.49 -17.16
N SER A 174 -10.88 -15.55 -16.64
CA SER A 174 -11.55 -16.82 -16.38
C SER A 174 -12.67 -16.73 -15.32
N VAL A 175 -12.67 -15.66 -14.49
CA VAL A 175 -13.78 -15.44 -13.54
C VAL A 175 -15.06 -14.98 -14.22
N PHE A 176 -14.99 -14.53 -15.47
CA PHE A 176 -16.17 -14.16 -16.26
C PHE A 176 -16.61 -15.33 -17.13
N THR A 177 -17.81 -15.79 -16.88
CA THR A 177 -18.41 -16.94 -17.58
C THR A 177 -19.78 -16.57 -18.16
N VAL A 178 -20.25 -17.35 -19.09
CA VAL A 178 -21.59 -17.25 -19.65
C VAL A 178 -22.40 -18.48 -19.33
N LYS A 179 -23.73 -18.39 -19.40
CA LYS A 179 -24.61 -19.55 -19.21
C LYS A 179 -24.31 -20.64 -20.26
N LYS A 180 -24.52 -21.89 -19.87
CA LYS A 180 -24.39 -23.01 -20.80
C LYS A 180 -25.19 -22.75 -22.07
N GLY A 181 -24.59 -22.95 -23.23
CA GLY A 181 -25.19 -22.69 -24.54
C GLY A 181 -24.90 -21.29 -25.11
N TYR A 182 -24.27 -20.39 -24.35
CA TYR A 182 -23.84 -19.08 -24.83
C TYR A 182 -22.32 -19.01 -24.95
N LYS A 183 -21.83 -18.13 -25.80
CA LYS A 183 -20.40 -17.81 -25.95
C LYS A 183 -20.16 -16.35 -25.59
N MET A 184 -19.03 -16.06 -24.97
CA MET A 184 -18.54 -14.71 -24.80
C MET A 184 -17.70 -14.35 -26.02
N VAL A 185 -18.00 -13.24 -26.64
CA VAL A 185 -17.28 -12.71 -27.81
C VAL A 185 -16.49 -11.49 -27.39
#